data_543fc49e19721e112dea26f90362fbb6
#
_entry.id   543fc49e19721e112dea26f90362fbb6
#
_cell.length_a   1.000
_cell.length_b   1.000
_cell.length_c   1.000
_cell.angle_alpha   90.00
_cell.angle_beta   90.00
_cell.angle_gamma   90.00
#
_symmetry.space_group_name_H-M   'P 1'
#
loop_
_entity.id
_entity.type
_entity.pdbx_description
1 polymer ?
#
loop_
_entity_poly.entity_id
_entity_poly.type
_entity_poly.pdbx_seq_one_letter_code
_entity_poly.pdbx_strand_id
1 'polypeptide(L)'
;MITAAVVSILFKLLKQPVVLGYIVAGVLVGPHLFGETLVNADNVKAWGDIGVLFVLFCIGLEFRLKNLISSGKVAAIGALTIIVGMMLLGYFVGKDADLDMVNSLFLAGMLCMSSTTIVMKAIDEAGLSKERFVKGATSILIVEDVVAVVLMVLLSSIAIRHQFEGAELASKVVDLAITLAAWFVCGILIIPTLIRKVKKQLNDETLIILALGLCLGMVLTAEEAGFSSALGAFVMGSILAETVESHRIEKLMTPLKNVFAAIFFISVGMLIDPSSLSEYWVSIVYVSLVIIIGMIFFGTLGCWWGGQTMRDSMLTSFSFVQIGEFSFIIASLGTSLGVLNPVIYPIIVASSVATTFLTPYIMKAAVPCYRFLYHHASESLRAKIDQREQQVAEAEAEAAKPSSDKNSLADRARHAVRNTFITKHLVNLFIKNMSAHDEEHGS
;
A
#
# COMPACT_ATOMS: atom_id res chain seq x y z
N MET A 1 -8.91 -14.89 19.70
CA MET A 1 -10.08 -14.09 19.26
C MET A 1 -10.79 -13.35 20.40
N ILE A 2 -11.15 -13.97 21.55
CA ILE A 2 -11.79 -13.27 22.68
C ILE A 2 -10.92 -12.14 23.21
N THR A 3 -9.64 -12.42 23.49
CA THR A 3 -8.67 -11.40 23.91
C THR A 3 -8.57 -10.24 22.90
N ALA A 4 -8.52 -10.58 21.62
CA ALA A 4 -8.50 -9.56 20.56
C ALA A 4 -9.75 -8.69 20.57
N ALA A 5 -10.93 -9.28 20.76
CA ALA A 5 -12.17 -8.51 20.87
C ALA A 5 -12.13 -7.54 22.08
N VAL A 6 -11.70 -8.01 23.25
CA VAL A 6 -11.61 -7.17 24.46
C VAL A 6 -10.61 -6.05 24.29
N VAL A 7 -9.38 -6.36 23.82
CA VAL A 7 -8.31 -5.38 23.65
C VAL A 7 -8.67 -4.38 22.55
N SER A 8 -9.28 -4.82 21.44
CA SER A 8 -9.70 -3.91 20.37
C SER A 8 -10.81 -2.95 20.80
N ILE A 9 -11.74 -3.38 21.67
CA ILE A 9 -12.73 -2.49 22.27
C ILE A 9 -12.04 -1.44 23.16
N LEU A 10 -11.04 -1.86 23.96
CA LEU A 10 -10.28 -0.93 24.79
C LEU A 10 -9.54 0.11 23.93
N PHE A 11 -8.87 -0.32 22.86
CA PHE A 11 -8.19 0.60 21.94
C PHE A 11 -9.17 1.55 21.24
N LYS A 12 -10.37 1.09 20.90
CA LYS A 12 -11.43 1.95 20.35
C LYS A 12 -11.90 3.00 21.36
N LEU A 13 -12.03 2.63 22.64
CA LEU A 13 -12.36 3.59 23.72
C LEU A 13 -11.23 4.61 23.93
N LEU A 14 -9.98 4.20 23.77
CA LEU A 14 -8.80 5.07 23.81
C LEU A 14 -8.60 5.90 22.52
N LYS A 15 -9.53 5.80 21.56
CA LYS A 15 -9.44 6.43 20.23
C LYS A 15 -8.22 5.99 19.43
N GLN A 16 -7.68 4.83 19.71
CA GLN A 16 -6.54 4.27 18.97
C GLN A 16 -6.99 3.35 17.83
N PRO A 17 -6.18 3.14 16.77
CA PRO A 17 -6.48 2.19 15.72
C PRO A 17 -6.68 0.76 16.24
N VAL A 18 -7.72 0.09 15.77
CA VAL A 18 -8.10 -1.27 16.20
C VAL A 18 -6.98 -2.28 15.88
N VAL A 19 -6.22 -2.04 14.83
CA VAL A 19 -5.06 -2.86 14.41
C VAL A 19 -4.03 -2.98 15.53
N LEU A 20 -3.73 -1.87 16.24
CA LEU A 20 -2.85 -1.90 17.40
C LEU A 20 -3.39 -2.83 18.51
N GLY A 21 -4.71 -2.82 18.70
CA GLY A 21 -5.39 -3.70 19.64
C GLY A 21 -5.19 -5.18 19.29
N TYR A 22 -5.22 -5.53 18.00
CA TYR A 22 -4.95 -6.90 17.53
C TYR A 22 -3.51 -7.32 17.78
N ILE A 23 -2.53 -6.46 17.49
CA ILE A 23 -1.11 -6.72 17.75
C ILE A 23 -0.87 -6.92 19.25
N VAL A 24 -1.36 -6.01 20.10
CA VAL A 24 -1.23 -6.13 21.55
C VAL A 24 -1.92 -7.38 22.08
N ALA A 25 -3.10 -7.73 21.57
CA ALA A 25 -3.77 -8.98 21.92
C ALA A 25 -2.91 -10.20 21.54
N GLY A 26 -2.23 -10.15 20.39
CA GLY A 26 -1.29 -11.17 19.96
C GLY A 26 -0.12 -11.32 20.93
N VAL A 27 0.51 -10.23 21.33
CA VAL A 27 1.59 -10.23 22.34
C VAL A 27 1.10 -10.85 23.65
N LEU A 28 -0.11 -10.50 24.11
CA LEU A 28 -0.68 -11.00 25.36
C LEU A 28 -0.97 -12.50 25.36
N VAL A 29 -1.38 -13.08 24.23
CA VAL A 29 -1.70 -14.52 24.13
C VAL A 29 -0.60 -15.33 23.46
N GLY A 30 0.49 -14.67 23.06
CA GLY A 30 1.63 -15.30 22.41
C GLY A 30 2.43 -16.22 23.33
N PRO A 31 3.29 -17.06 22.74
CA PRO A 31 4.05 -18.07 23.48
C PRO A 31 5.03 -17.48 24.50
N HIS A 32 5.44 -16.23 24.30
CA HIS A 32 6.46 -15.57 25.14
C HIS A 32 5.96 -15.16 26.53
N LEU A 33 4.63 -14.93 26.72
CA LEU A 33 4.08 -14.55 28.04
C LEU A 33 3.52 -15.73 28.83
N PHE A 34 2.85 -16.68 28.15
CA PHE A 34 2.16 -17.79 28.84
C PHE A 34 2.72 -19.17 28.48
N GLY A 35 3.85 -19.24 27.77
CA GLY A 35 4.49 -20.47 27.32
C GLY A 35 3.77 -21.14 26.13
N GLU A 36 4.40 -22.16 25.57
CA GLU A 36 3.92 -22.89 24.38
C GLU A 36 2.62 -23.69 24.59
N THR A 37 2.08 -23.71 25.78
CA THR A 37 0.93 -24.55 26.13
C THR A 37 -0.39 -24.13 25.51
N LEU A 38 -0.51 -22.88 25.08
CA LEU A 38 -1.77 -22.33 24.51
C LEU A 38 -1.75 -22.22 22.99
N VAL A 39 -0.58 -22.11 22.37
CA VAL A 39 -0.49 -21.81 20.94
C VAL A 39 0.73 -22.49 20.31
N ASN A 40 0.49 -23.23 19.23
CA ASN A 40 1.56 -23.79 18.40
C ASN A 40 2.02 -22.73 17.40
N ALA A 41 3.32 -22.40 17.37
CA ALA A 41 3.91 -21.39 16.51
C ALA A 41 3.66 -21.65 15.01
N ASP A 42 3.71 -22.92 14.58
CA ASP A 42 3.49 -23.30 13.19
C ASP A 42 2.04 -23.01 12.74
N ASN A 43 1.07 -23.29 13.62
CA ASN A 43 -0.33 -22.98 13.37
C ASN A 43 -0.57 -21.48 13.29
N VAL A 44 0.08 -20.68 14.15
CA VAL A 44 -0.01 -19.21 14.11
C VAL A 44 0.51 -18.67 12.80
N LYS A 45 1.66 -19.18 12.34
CA LYS A 45 2.25 -18.79 11.07
C LYS A 45 1.31 -19.12 9.91
N ALA A 46 0.79 -20.34 9.85
CA ALA A 46 -0.13 -20.76 8.78
C ALA A 46 -1.40 -19.88 8.71
N TRP A 47 -2.00 -19.57 9.87
CA TRP A 47 -3.15 -18.66 9.93
C TRP A 47 -2.78 -17.23 9.56
N GLY A 48 -1.59 -16.77 9.93
CA GLY A 48 -1.06 -15.47 9.53
C GLY A 48 -0.90 -15.35 8.02
N ASP A 49 -0.31 -16.35 7.38
CA ASP A 49 -0.09 -16.41 5.93
C ASP A 49 -1.43 -16.38 5.16
N ILE A 50 -2.43 -17.16 5.61
CA ILE A 50 -3.78 -17.10 5.06
C ILE A 50 -4.36 -15.69 5.25
N GLY A 51 -4.17 -15.08 6.41
CA GLY A 51 -4.60 -13.72 6.69
C GLY A 51 -4.04 -12.70 5.71
N VAL A 52 -2.74 -12.78 5.42
CA VAL A 52 -2.06 -11.92 4.42
C VAL A 52 -2.69 -12.08 3.04
N LEU A 53 -2.93 -13.33 2.59
CA LEU A 53 -3.52 -13.59 1.28
C LEU A 53 -4.89 -12.92 1.13
N PHE A 54 -5.75 -13.03 2.16
CA PHE A 54 -7.08 -12.39 2.16
C PHE A 54 -6.99 -10.86 2.18
N VAL A 55 -6.10 -10.30 2.98
CA VAL A 55 -5.88 -8.85 3.04
C VAL A 55 -5.44 -8.34 1.68
N LEU A 56 -4.43 -8.96 1.06
CA LEU A 56 -3.92 -8.54 -0.25
C LEU A 56 -4.92 -8.74 -1.38
N PHE A 57 -5.69 -9.83 -1.35
CA PHE A 57 -6.79 -10.03 -2.28
C PHE A 57 -7.82 -8.88 -2.20
N CYS A 58 -8.20 -8.48 -0.98
CA CYS A 58 -9.15 -7.39 -0.79
C CYS A 58 -8.58 -6.01 -1.16
N ILE A 59 -7.28 -5.77 -0.88
CA ILE A 59 -6.59 -4.58 -1.37
C ILE A 59 -6.60 -4.55 -2.90
N GLY A 60 -6.36 -5.70 -3.54
CA GLY A 60 -6.51 -5.84 -4.99
C GLY A 60 -7.92 -5.49 -5.49
N LEU A 61 -8.98 -5.92 -4.78
CA LEU A 61 -10.37 -5.57 -5.12
C LEU A 61 -10.69 -4.06 -5.03
N GLU A 62 -10.03 -3.37 -4.12
CA GLU A 62 -10.13 -1.91 -3.97
C GLU A 62 -9.32 -1.17 -5.05
N PHE A 63 -8.35 -1.86 -5.66
CA PHE A 63 -7.44 -1.30 -6.65
C PHE A 63 -8.08 -1.17 -8.02
N ARG A 64 -8.30 0.07 -8.48
CA ARG A 64 -8.78 0.38 -9.83
C ARG A 64 -7.73 1.15 -10.61
N LEU A 65 -7.28 0.60 -11.73
CA LEU A 65 -6.31 1.24 -12.65
C LEU A 65 -6.73 2.67 -13.03
N LYS A 66 -8.03 2.91 -13.18
CA LYS A 66 -8.56 4.24 -13.49
C LYS A 66 -8.24 5.27 -12.42
N ASN A 67 -8.29 4.88 -11.14
CA ASN A 67 -8.01 5.79 -10.03
C ASN A 67 -6.53 6.18 -10.01
N LEU A 68 -5.63 5.25 -10.31
CA LEU A 68 -4.19 5.49 -10.43
C LEU A 68 -3.89 6.53 -11.52
N ILE A 69 -4.46 6.36 -12.72
CA ILE A 69 -4.25 7.26 -13.85
C ILE A 69 -4.83 8.66 -13.56
N SER A 70 -5.93 8.74 -12.77
CA SER A 70 -6.58 10.00 -12.42
C SER A 70 -5.96 10.72 -11.23
N SER A 71 -5.01 10.11 -10.52
CA SER A 71 -4.42 10.64 -9.27
C SER A 71 -3.62 11.93 -9.43
N GLY A 72 -3.19 12.27 -10.65
CA GLY A 72 -2.56 13.55 -10.98
C GLY A 72 -1.10 13.70 -10.49
N LYS A 73 -0.52 14.88 -10.76
CA LYS A 73 0.91 15.15 -10.48
C LYS A 73 1.27 15.08 -9.00
N VAL A 74 0.38 15.54 -8.11
CA VAL A 74 0.61 15.53 -6.66
C VAL A 74 0.82 14.10 -6.17
N ALA A 75 -0.03 13.18 -6.60
CA ALA A 75 0.07 11.77 -6.21
C ALA A 75 1.35 11.11 -6.74
N ALA A 76 1.65 11.30 -8.02
CA ALA A 76 2.81 10.68 -8.65
C ALA A 76 4.14 11.20 -8.08
N ILE A 77 4.32 12.54 -8.03
CA ILE A 77 5.55 13.16 -7.53
C ILE A 77 5.65 12.98 -6.01
N GLY A 78 4.54 13.16 -5.28
CA GLY A 78 4.49 12.99 -3.83
C GLY A 78 4.89 11.59 -3.41
N ALA A 79 4.19 10.56 -3.92
CA ALA A 79 4.49 9.16 -3.61
C ALA A 79 5.91 8.77 -4.04
N LEU A 80 6.33 9.13 -5.26
CA LEU A 80 7.69 8.80 -5.74
C LEU A 80 8.77 9.41 -4.83
N THR A 81 8.61 10.67 -4.43
CA THR A 81 9.58 11.36 -3.55
C THR A 81 9.63 10.70 -2.18
N ILE A 82 8.47 10.36 -1.60
CA ILE A 82 8.40 9.66 -0.31
C ILE A 82 9.06 8.29 -0.43
N ILE A 83 8.64 7.48 -1.40
CA ILE A 83 9.13 6.10 -1.55
C ILE A 83 10.63 6.08 -1.79
N VAL A 84 11.14 6.84 -2.77
CA VAL A 84 12.57 6.87 -3.09
C VAL A 84 13.37 7.44 -1.91
N GLY A 85 12.91 8.53 -1.29
CA GLY A 85 13.57 9.14 -0.15
C GLY A 85 13.63 8.21 1.06
N MET A 86 12.51 7.57 1.41
CA MET A 86 12.44 6.64 2.54
C MET A 86 13.17 5.32 2.25
N MET A 87 13.14 4.82 1.00
CA MET A 87 13.92 3.65 0.59
C MET A 87 15.43 3.91 0.75
N LEU A 88 15.91 5.07 0.28
CA LEU A 88 17.32 5.45 0.46
C LEU A 88 17.67 5.58 1.95
N LEU A 89 16.84 6.31 2.71
CA LEU A 89 17.07 6.50 4.14
C LEU A 89 17.07 5.18 4.90
N GLY A 90 16.07 4.31 4.66
CA GLY A 90 15.98 2.99 5.30
C GLY A 90 17.13 2.05 4.92
N TYR A 91 17.60 2.11 3.68
CA TYR A 91 18.79 1.37 3.25
C TYR A 91 20.06 1.82 4.02
N PHE A 92 20.27 3.13 4.17
CA PHE A 92 21.39 3.65 4.96
C PHE A 92 21.27 3.30 6.44
N VAL A 93 20.06 3.32 7.02
CA VAL A 93 19.81 2.85 8.40
C VAL A 93 20.17 1.37 8.53
N GLY A 94 19.83 0.54 7.55
CA GLY A 94 20.24 -0.87 7.55
C GLY A 94 21.75 -1.04 7.48
N LYS A 95 22.44 -0.24 6.68
CA LYS A 95 23.89 -0.25 6.59
C LYS A 95 24.58 0.24 7.86
N ASP A 96 24.04 1.25 8.52
CA ASP A 96 24.52 1.76 9.82
C ASP A 96 24.36 0.71 10.94
N ALA A 97 23.35 -0.15 10.82
CA ALA A 97 23.12 -1.31 11.70
C ALA A 97 23.87 -2.58 11.28
N ASP A 98 24.90 -2.49 10.41
CA ASP A 98 25.70 -3.61 9.89
C ASP A 98 24.86 -4.75 9.24
N LEU A 99 23.69 -4.41 8.73
CA LEU A 99 22.86 -5.36 7.99
C LEU A 99 23.44 -5.60 6.58
N ASP A 100 23.28 -6.82 6.09
CA ASP A 100 23.56 -7.14 4.71
C ASP A 100 22.67 -6.39 3.72
N MET A 101 22.93 -6.52 2.44
CA MET A 101 22.21 -5.80 1.40
C MET A 101 20.72 -6.18 1.37
N VAL A 102 20.40 -7.48 1.51
CA VAL A 102 19.03 -7.99 1.45
C VAL A 102 18.22 -7.46 2.63
N ASN A 103 18.76 -7.60 3.86
CA ASN A 103 18.12 -7.09 5.07
C ASN A 103 17.95 -5.56 5.03
N SER A 104 18.94 -4.83 4.52
CA SER A 104 18.85 -3.37 4.34
C SER A 104 17.76 -2.96 3.35
N LEU A 105 17.57 -3.71 2.25
CA LEU A 105 16.51 -3.47 1.28
C LEU A 105 15.12 -3.81 1.83
N PHE A 106 14.99 -4.91 2.59
CA PHE A 106 13.75 -5.25 3.28
C PHE A 106 13.38 -4.18 4.31
N LEU A 107 14.35 -3.75 5.13
CA LEU A 107 14.15 -2.64 6.07
C LEU A 107 13.70 -1.37 5.35
N ALA A 108 14.37 -0.98 4.26
CA ALA A 108 14.01 0.16 3.44
C ALA A 108 12.57 0.09 2.94
N GLY A 109 12.18 -1.08 2.41
CA GLY A 109 10.81 -1.32 1.94
C GLY A 109 9.76 -1.22 3.05
N MET A 110 10.10 -1.68 4.26
CA MET A 110 9.20 -1.59 5.42
C MET A 110 9.01 -0.14 5.90
N LEU A 111 10.00 0.74 5.75
CA LEU A 111 9.93 2.11 6.24
C LEU A 111 9.23 3.09 5.29
N CYS A 112 8.96 2.73 4.05
CA CYS A 112 8.49 3.68 3.04
C CYS A 112 6.96 3.65 2.79
N MET A 113 6.18 2.86 3.56
CA MET A 113 4.74 2.66 3.33
C MET A 113 3.91 3.17 4.49
N SER A 114 3.03 4.13 4.22
CA SER A 114 2.08 4.66 5.21
C SER A 114 0.78 3.86 5.21
N SER A 115 0.07 3.82 6.36
CA SER A 115 -1.25 3.18 6.44
C SER A 115 -2.37 4.13 6.08
N THR A 116 -3.11 3.80 5.03
CA THR A 116 -4.30 4.56 4.60
C THR A 116 -5.32 4.69 5.74
N THR A 117 -5.58 3.61 6.46
CA THR A 117 -6.55 3.57 7.56
C THR A 117 -6.16 4.49 8.72
N ILE A 118 -4.89 4.49 9.11
CA ILE A 118 -4.39 5.31 10.23
C ILE A 118 -4.36 6.78 9.83
N VAL A 119 -3.89 7.11 8.63
CA VAL A 119 -3.88 8.47 8.10
C VAL A 119 -5.28 9.07 8.07
N MET A 120 -6.24 8.36 7.46
CA MET A 120 -7.61 8.86 7.35
C MET A 120 -8.27 9.04 8.72
N LYS A 121 -8.00 8.12 9.65
CA LYS A 121 -8.49 8.24 11.03
C LYS A 121 -7.88 9.45 11.75
N ALA A 122 -6.57 9.67 11.63
CA ALA A 122 -5.91 10.83 12.25
C ALA A 122 -6.44 12.16 11.69
N ILE A 123 -6.68 12.23 10.37
CA ILE A 123 -7.31 13.38 9.71
C ILE A 123 -8.70 13.64 10.25
N ASP A 124 -9.51 12.60 10.41
CA ASP A 124 -10.89 12.71 10.92
C ASP A 124 -10.93 13.16 12.40
N GLU A 125 -10.11 12.58 13.24
CA GLU A 125 -9.97 12.96 14.65
C GLU A 125 -9.44 14.39 14.84
N ALA A 126 -8.62 14.89 13.89
CA ALA A 126 -8.20 16.27 13.86
C ALA A 126 -9.28 17.24 13.36
N GLY A 127 -10.42 16.72 12.87
CA GLY A 127 -11.52 17.52 12.28
C GLY A 127 -11.17 18.13 10.92
N LEU A 128 -10.19 17.56 10.22
CA LEU A 128 -9.63 18.08 8.96
C LEU A 128 -10.13 17.33 7.70
N SER A 129 -11.10 16.43 7.84
CA SER A 129 -11.61 15.57 6.74
C SER A 129 -12.14 16.34 5.53
N LYS A 130 -12.51 17.63 5.70
CA LYS A 130 -13.03 18.50 4.63
C LYS A 130 -11.94 19.41 4.02
N GLU A 131 -10.75 19.39 4.56
CA GLU A 131 -9.63 20.20 4.07
C GLU A 131 -9.14 19.72 2.71
N ARG A 132 -8.62 20.63 1.90
CA ARG A 132 -8.19 20.41 0.52
C ARG A 132 -7.08 19.35 0.40
N PHE A 133 -6.14 19.34 1.33
CA PHE A 133 -4.99 18.41 1.30
C PHE A 133 -5.41 16.93 1.35
N VAL A 134 -6.59 16.61 1.93
CA VAL A 134 -7.08 15.22 2.08
C VAL A 134 -7.16 14.48 0.76
N LYS A 135 -7.61 15.17 -0.30
CA LYS A 135 -7.66 14.57 -1.65
C LYS A 135 -6.27 14.20 -2.15
N GLY A 136 -5.29 15.08 -1.95
CA GLY A 136 -3.90 14.82 -2.32
C GLY A 136 -3.31 13.68 -1.50
N ALA A 137 -3.50 13.70 -0.17
CA ALA A 137 -3.07 12.64 0.73
C ALA A 137 -3.64 11.28 0.31
N THR A 138 -4.96 11.17 0.10
CA THR A 138 -5.59 9.92 -0.36
C THR A 138 -5.03 9.44 -1.70
N SER A 139 -4.77 10.36 -2.62
CA SER A 139 -4.21 9.99 -3.93
C SER A 139 -2.76 9.48 -3.83
N ILE A 140 -1.95 10.02 -2.91
CA ILE A 140 -0.58 9.54 -2.63
C ILE A 140 -0.65 8.13 -2.05
N LEU A 141 -1.49 7.90 -1.04
CA LEU A 141 -1.66 6.60 -0.40
C LEU A 141 -2.05 5.50 -1.40
N ILE A 142 -2.97 5.81 -2.34
CA ILE A 142 -3.33 4.87 -3.43
C ILE A 142 -2.10 4.48 -4.26
N VAL A 143 -1.20 5.43 -4.54
CA VAL A 143 0.03 5.14 -5.30
C VAL A 143 1.01 4.33 -4.44
N GLU A 144 1.15 4.67 -3.15
CA GLU A 144 1.99 3.90 -2.21
C GLU A 144 1.53 2.45 -2.12
N ASP A 145 0.23 2.18 -1.99
CA ASP A 145 -0.33 0.82 -1.92
C ASP A 145 0.03 -0.02 -3.16
N VAL A 146 -0.02 0.59 -4.35
CA VAL A 146 0.38 -0.06 -5.61
C VAL A 146 1.88 -0.36 -5.62
N VAL A 147 2.69 0.62 -5.25
CA VAL A 147 4.14 0.44 -5.23
C VAL A 147 4.55 -0.56 -4.16
N ALA A 148 3.83 -0.64 -3.03
CA ALA A 148 4.06 -1.64 -2.00
C ALA A 148 3.99 -3.07 -2.56
N VAL A 149 2.99 -3.36 -3.39
CA VAL A 149 2.86 -4.68 -4.02
C VAL A 149 3.99 -4.94 -4.99
N VAL A 150 4.33 -3.98 -5.85
CA VAL A 150 5.47 -4.09 -6.78
C VAL A 150 6.77 -4.32 -5.99
N LEU A 151 6.96 -3.58 -4.91
CA LEU A 151 8.14 -3.70 -4.06
C LEU A 151 8.22 -5.08 -3.38
N MET A 152 7.11 -5.63 -2.89
CA MET A 152 7.10 -6.99 -2.34
C MET A 152 7.56 -8.03 -3.35
N VAL A 153 7.14 -7.89 -4.61
CA VAL A 153 7.57 -8.79 -5.69
C VAL A 153 9.06 -8.64 -5.99
N LEU A 154 9.55 -7.41 -6.06
CA LEU A 154 10.97 -7.15 -6.26
C LEU A 154 11.81 -7.71 -5.11
N LEU A 155 11.41 -7.46 -3.85
CA LEU A 155 12.10 -7.97 -2.67
C LEU A 155 12.10 -9.50 -2.61
N SER A 156 10.97 -10.17 -2.93
CA SER A 156 10.92 -11.63 -2.99
C SER A 156 11.85 -12.19 -4.07
N SER A 157 11.91 -11.56 -5.22
CA SER A 157 12.80 -11.97 -6.32
C SER A 157 14.28 -11.81 -5.95
N ILE A 158 14.63 -10.74 -5.25
CA ILE A 158 15.96 -10.48 -4.72
C ILE A 158 16.35 -11.52 -3.65
N ALA A 159 15.43 -11.84 -2.73
CA ALA A 159 15.65 -12.76 -1.63
C ALA A 159 15.98 -14.20 -2.10
N ILE A 160 15.31 -14.69 -3.13
CA ILE A 160 15.46 -16.07 -3.61
C ILE A 160 16.83 -16.34 -4.24
N ARG A 161 17.54 -15.33 -4.72
CA ARG A 161 18.65 -15.54 -5.67
C ARG A 161 20.05 -15.25 -5.14
N HIS A 162 20.23 -14.62 -3.99
CA HIS A 162 21.53 -14.35 -3.32
C HIS A 162 22.70 -13.82 -4.18
N GLN A 163 22.55 -13.62 -5.50
CA GLN A 163 23.59 -13.14 -6.43
C GLN A 163 23.08 -11.94 -7.24
N PHE A 164 23.86 -10.87 -7.21
CA PHE A 164 23.55 -9.60 -7.89
C PHE A 164 24.56 -9.36 -9.04
N GLU A 165 24.25 -9.86 -10.22
CA GLU A 165 24.81 -9.30 -11.44
C GLU A 165 23.75 -8.36 -12.05
N GLY A 166 24.11 -7.07 -12.20
CA GLY A 166 23.15 -6.01 -12.57
C GLY A 166 22.38 -6.24 -13.87
N ALA A 167 23.00 -6.93 -14.84
CA ALA A 167 22.36 -7.29 -16.11
C ALA A 167 21.28 -8.38 -15.93
N GLU A 168 21.52 -9.34 -15.03
CA GLU A 168 20.60 -10.43 -14.75
C GLU A 168 19.39 -9.94 -13.94
N LEU A 169 19.59 -8.98 -13.02
CA LEU A 169 18.50 -8.32 -12.31
C LEU A 169 17.56 -7.57 -13.28
N ALA A 170 18.12 -6.85 -14.26
CA ALA A 170 17.32 -6.12 -15.24
C ALA A 170 16.47 -7.08 -16.09
N SER A 171 17.03 -8.21 -16.54
CA SER A 171 16.25 -9.21 -17.32
C SER A 171 15.11 -9.78 -16.51
N LYS A 172 15.31 -10.04 -15.21
CA LYS A 172 14.26 -10.60 -14.33
C LYS A 172 13.15 -9.60 -14.01
N VAL A 173 13.48 -8.32 -13.86
CA VAL A 173 12.46 -7.26 -13.74
C VAL A 173 11.62 -7.20 -15.02
N VAL A 174 12.22 -7.38 -16.18
CA VAL A 174 11.51 -7.43 -17.47
C VAL A 174 10.62 -8.69 -17.54
N ASP A 175 11.14 -9.88 -17.20
CA ASP A 175 10.36 -11.13 -17.16
C ASP A 175 9.17 -11.02 -16.22
N LEU A 176 9.38 -10.43 -15.03
CA LEU A 176 8.31 -10.13 -14.08
C LEU A 176 7.25 -9.20 -14.69
N ALA A 177 7.70 -8.09 -15.29
CA ALA A 177 6.79 -7.13 -15.91
C ALA A 177 5.97 -7.77 -17.05
N ILE A 178 6.59 -8.61 -17.87
CA ILE A 178 5.92 -9.36 -18.96
C ILE A 178 4.90 -10.34 -18.36
N THR A 179 5.28 -11.11 -17.34
CA THR A 179 4.39 -12.09 -16.69
C THR A 179 3.20 -11.40 -16.05
N LEU A 180 3.41 -10.31 -15.31
CA LEU A 180 2.33 -9.49 -14.73
C LEU A 180 1.43 -8.92 -15.82
N ALA A 181 1.99 -8.36 -16.88
CA ALA A 181 1.22 -7.83 -18.01
C ALA A 181 0.38 -8.93 -18.66
N ALA A 182 0.96 -10.11 -18.87
CA ALA A 182 0.23 -11.25 -19.42
C ALA A 182 -0.93 -11.70 -18.52
N TRP A 183 -0.72 -11.81 -17.20
CA TRP A 183 -1.77 -12.15 -16.24
C TRP A 183 -2.88 -11.11 -16.20
N PHE A 184 -2.54 -9.81 -16.18
CA PHE A 184 -3.54 -8.75 -16.24
C PHE A 184 -4.31 -8.75 -17.55
N VAL A 185 -3.63 -8.86 -18.69
CA VAL A 185 -4.29 -8.88 -20.01
C VAL A 185 -5.20 -10.08 -20.13
N CYS A 186 -4.70 -11.31 -19.88
CA CYS A 186 -5.51 -12.53 -19.94
C CYS A 186 -6.64 -12.50 -18.91
N GLY A 187 -6.35 -12.08 -17.67
CA GLY A 187 -7.34 -12.02 -16.61
C GLY A 187 -8.47 -11.03 -16.90
N ILE A 188 -8.16 -9.81 -17.34
CA ILE A 188 -9.17 -8.78 -17.69
C ILE A 188 -10.00 -9.20 -18.92
N LEU A 189 -9.45 -9.98 -19.84
CA LEU A 189 -10.20 -10.48 -20.99
C LEU A 189 -11.11 -11.67 -20.64
N ILE A 190 -10.62 -12.60 -19.83
CA ILE A 190 -11.29 -13.88 -19.54
C ILE A 190 -12.28 -13.71 -18.38
N ILE A 191 -11.84 -13.21 -17.22
CA ILE A 191 -12.61 -13.24 -15.97
C ILE A 191 -13.88 -12.38 -16.03
N PRO A 192 -13.87 -11.12 -16.49
CA PRO A 192 -15.09 -10.33 -16.62
C PRO A 192 -16.09 -10.95 -17.61
N THR A 193 -15.58 -11.59 -18.68
CA THR A 193 -16.44 -12.29 -19.65
C THR A 193 -17.10 -13.52 -19.04
N LEU A 194 -16.34 -14.30 -18.25
CA LEU A 194 -16.84 -15.46 -17.53
C LEU A 194 -17.93 -15.04 -16.53
N ILE A 195 -17.63 -14.08 -15.66
CA ILE A 195 -18.58 -13.58 -14.65
C ILE A 195 -19.84 -13.05 -15.31
N ARG A 196 -19.73 -12.33 -16.43
CA ARG A 196 -20.89 -11.82 -17.18
C ARG A 196 -21.80 -12.94 -17.71
N LYS A 197 -21.21 -14.05 -18.17
CA LYS A 197 -21.98 -15.23 -18.69
C LYS A 197 -22.74 -15.91 -17.56
N VAL A 198 -22.16 -16.07 -16.38
CA VAL A 198 -22.75 -16.79 -15.24
C VAL A 198 -23.50 -15.87 -14.27
N LYS A 199 -23.51 -14.56 -14.50
CA LYS A 199 -24.10 -13.55 -13.60
C LYS A 199 -25.51 -13.89 -13.11
N LYS A 200 -26.36 -14.45 -13.98
CA LYS A 200 -27.75 -14.78 -13.65
C LYS A 200 -27.89 -15.95 -12.66
N GLN A 201 -26.85 -16.79 -12.57
CA GLN A 201 -26.80 -17.95 -11.67
C GLN A 201 -26.08 -17.63 -10.35
N LEU A 202 -25.38 -16.46 -10.26
CA LEU A 202 -24.61 -16.10 -9.10
C LEU A 202 -25.49 -15.46 -8.01
N ASN A 203 -25.73 -16.20 -6.93
CA ASN A 203 -26.16 -15.64 -5.66
C ASN A 203 -24.93 -15.14 -4.86
N ASP A 204 -25.13 -14.57 -3.66
CA ASP A 204 -24.01 -14.03 -2.85
C ASP A 204 -23.05 -15.13 -2.40
N GLU A 205 -23.56 -16.29 -2.04
CA GLU A 205 -22.78 -17.44 -1.61
C GLU A 205 -21.89 -17.98 -2.73
N THR A 206 -22.48 -18.24 -3.91
CA THR A 206 -21.70 -18.74 -5.07
C THR A 206 -20.71 -17.71 -5.59
N LEU A 207 -21.01 -16.41 -5.46
CA LEU A 207 -20.11 -15.35 -5.86
C LEU A 207 -18.87 -15.27 -4.96
N ILE A 208 -19.05 -15.45 -3.63
CA ILE A 208 -17.92 -15.54 -2.68
C ILE A 208 -17.04 -16.74 -3.00
N ILE A 209 -17.66 -17.94 -3.17
CA ILE A 209 -16.94 -19.17 -3.46
C ILE A 209 -16.15 -19.04 -4.78
N LEU A 210 -16.77 -18.46 -5.82
CA LEU A 210 -16.11 -18.21 -7.10
C LEU A 210 -14.92 -17.23 -6.94
N ALA A 211 -15.12 -16.12 -6.23
CA ALA A 211 -14.06 -15.12 -6.02
C ALA A 211 -12.87 -15.72 -5.25
N LEU A 212 -13.15 -16.51 -4.21
CA LEU A 212 -12.11 -17.21 -3.43
C LEU A 212 -11.42 -18.29 -4.25
N GLY A 213 -12.17 -19.07 -5.02
CA GLY A 213 -11.61 -20.09 -5.90
C GLY A 213 -10.70 -19.50 -6.97
N LEU A 214 -11.07 -18.37 -7.57
CA LEU A 214 -10.22 -17.63 -8.49
C LEU A 214 -8.97 -17.06 -7.81
N CYS A 215 -9.13 -16.52 -6.60
CA CYS A 215 -8.00 -16.03 -5.79
C CYS A 215 -6.99 -17.14 -5.52
N LEU A 216 -7.42 -18.26 -4.97
CA LEU A 216 -6.55 -19.40 -4.66
C LEU A 216 -5.94 -20.03 -5.94
N GLY A 217 -6.70 -20.09 -7.02
CA GLY A 217 -6.18 -20.54 -8.33
C GLY A 217 -5.04 -19.66 -8.83
N MET A 218 -5.17 -18.34 -8.67
CA MET A 218 -4.11 -17.39 -9.05
C MET A 218 -2.90 -17.46 -8.10
N VAL A 219 -3.13 -17.69 -6.81
CA VAL A 219 -2.07 -17.94 -5.83
C VAL A 219 -1.22 -19.13 -6.26
N LEU A 220 -1.84 -20.27 -6.58
CA LEU A 220 -1.13 -21.46 -7.06
C LEU A 220 -0.37 -21.18 -8.36
N THR A 221 -0.98 -20.46 -9.30
CA THR A 221 -0.33 -20.07 -10.56
C THR A 221 0.88 -19.18 -10.33
N ALA A 222 0.81 -18.27 -9.33
CA ALA A 222 1.93 -17.41 -8.96
C ALA A 222 3.07 -18.22 -8.35
N GLU A 223 2.78 -19.13 -7.44
CA GLU A 223 3.78 -20.03 -6.81
C GLU A 223 4.49 -20.91 -7.84
N GLU A 224 3.74 -21.53 -8.76
CA GLU A 224 4.32 -22.33 -9.85
C GLU A 224 5.21 -21.50 -10.78
N ALA A 225 4.88 -20.24 -10.99
CA ALA A 225 5.71 -19.30 -11.76
C ALA A 225 6.91 -18.75 -10.98
N GLY A 226 7.10 -19.16 -9.71
CA GLY A 226 8.20 -18.71 -8.83
C GLY A 226 7.99 -17.33 -8.22
N PHE A 227 6.75 -16.86 -8.12
CA PHE A 227 6.37 -15.63 -7.45
C PHE A 227 5.72 -15.91 -6.08
N SER A 228 5.53 -14.86 -5.27
CA SER A 228 4.89 -15.01 -3.97
C SER A 228 3.38 -15.24 -4.10
N SER A 229 2.82 -16.06 -3.21
CA SER A 229 1.38 -16.28 -3.02
C SER A 229 0.62 -14.96 -2.87
N ALA A 230 1.23 -14.02 -2.14
CA ALA A 230 0.75 -12.67 -1.89
C ALA A 230 0.47 -11.89 -3.19
N LEU A 231 1.39 -11.98 -4.18
CA LEU A 231 1.23 -11.37 -5.50
C LEU A 231 0.03 -11.97 -6.24
N GLY A 232 -0.10 -13.30 -6.24
CA GLY A 232 -1.21 -13.99 -6.89
C GLY A 232 -2.56 -13.51 -6.35
N ALA A 233 -2.70 -13.43 -5.04
CA ALA A 233 -3.90 -12.93 -4.38
C ALA A 233 -4.25 -11.49 -4.80
N PHE A 234 -3.27 -10.58 -4.76
CA PHE A 234 -3.46 -9.18 -5.16
C PHE A 234 -3.84 -9.05 -6.64
N VAL A 235 -3.15 -9.75 -7.54
CA VAL A 235 -3.42 -9.71 -8.99
C VAL A 235 -4.84 -10.16 -9.28
N MET A 236 -5.30 -11.25 -8.68
CA MET A 236 -6.68 -11.72 -8.89
C MET A 236 -7.70 -10.72 -8.31
N GLY A 237 -7.43 -10.15 -7.15
CA GLY A 237 -8.26 -9.07 -6.59
C GLY A 237 -8.40 -7.90 -7.56
N SER A 238 -7.28 -7.43 -8.12
CA SER A 238 -7.25 -6.33 -9.09
C SER A 238 -7.97 -6.65 -10.40
N ILE A 239 -7.89 -7.90 -10.88
CA ILE A 239 -8.64 -8.35 -12.06
C ILE A 239 -10.15 -8.36 -11.76
N LEU A 240 -10.56 -8.84 -10.58
CA LEU A 240 -11.96 -8.84 -10.16
C LEU A 240 -12.50 -7.41 -9.92
N ALA A 241 -11.65 -6.45 -9.56
CA ALA A 241 -12.02 -5.04 -9.43
C ALA A 241 -12.52 -4.43 -10.75
N GLU A 242 -12.10 -4.96 -11.90
CA GLU A 242 -12.52 -4.52 -13.24
C GLU A 242 -13.81 -5.22 -13.73
N THR A 243 -14.40 -6.09 -12.91
CA THR A 243 -15.62 -6.83 -13.28
C THR A 243 -16.89 -6.05 -12.96
N VAL A 244 -18.01 -6.45 -13.59
CA VAL A 244 -19.33 -5.83 -13.34
C VAL A 244 -19.89 -6.11 -11.94
N GLU A 245 -19.39 -7.14 -11.25
CA GLU A 245 -19.76 -7.52 -9.90
C GLU A 245 -18.75 -7.04 -8.84
N SER A 246 -17.72 -6.25 -9.22
CA SER A 246 -16.64 -5.83 -8.34
C SER A 246 -17.12 -5.27 -7.00
N HIS A 247 -18.08 -4.33 -7.03
CA HIS A 247 -18.61 -3.71 -5.82
C HIS A 247 -19.36 -4.70 -4.92
N ARG A 248 -20.06 -5.68 -5.53
CA ARG A 248 -20.76 -6.73 -4.78
C ARG A 248 -19.77 -7.70 -4.16
N ILE A 249 -18.71 -8.09 -4.89
CA ILE A 249 -17.63 -8.93 -4.38
C ILE A 249 -16.93 -8.21 -3.21
N GLU A 250 -16.55 -6.96 -3.38
CA GLU A 250 -15.91 -6.12 -2.36
C GLU A 250 -16.76 -6.09 -1.07
N LYS A 251 -18.05 -5.79 -1.18
CA LYS A 251 -18.97 -5.75 -0.04
C LYS A 251 -19.07 -7.09 0.69
N LEU A 252 -19.12 -8.20 -0.06
CA LEU A 252 -19.22 -9.53 0.52
C LEU A 252 -17.89 -10.00 1.14
N MET A 253 -16.76 -9.56 0.59
CA MET A 253 -15.43 -9.91 1.08
C MET A 253 -14.99 -9.07 2.29
N THR A 254 -15.54 -7.86 2.48
CA THR A 254 -15.15 -6.96 3.58
C THR A 254 -15.25 -7.61 4.97
N PRO A 255 -16.32 -8.32 5.36
CA PRO A 255 -16.38 -9.02 6.65
C PRO A 255 -15.29 -10.09 6.81
N LEU A 256 -15.01 -10.84 5.75
CA LEU A 256 -13.94 -11.85 5.73
C LEU A 256 -12.57 -11.19 5.86
N LYS A 257 -12.30 -10.11 5.10
CA LYS A 257 -11.10 -9.28 5.23
C LYS A 257 -10.87 -8.89 6.69
N ASN A 258 -11.89 -8.38 7.37
CA ASN A 258 -11.76 -7.92 8.75
C ASN A 258 -11.39 -9.04 9.71
N VAL A 259 -11.96 -10.24 9.54
CA VAL A 259 -11.63 -11.41 10.37
C VAL A 259 -10.20 -11.88 10.10
N PHE A 260 -9.84 -12.05 8.83
CA PHE A 260 -8.51 -12.51 8.45
C PHE A 260 -7.41 -11.49 8.74
N ALA A 261 -7.70 -10.19 8.59
CA ALA A 261 -6.79 -9.13 9.02
C ALA A 261 -6.56 -9.19 10.54
N ALA A 262 -7.61 -9.38 11.33
CA ALA A 262 -7.46 -9.55 12.78
C ALA A 262 -6.58 -10.77 13.11
N ILE A 263 -6.80 -11.91 12.45
CA ILE A 263 -5.97 -13.13 12.63
C ILE A 263 -4.51 -12.83 12.27
N PHE A 264 -4.27 -12.17 11.13
CA PHE A 264 -2.92 -11.78 10.70
C PHE A 264 -2.23 -10.89 11.74
N PHE A 265 -2.87 -9.81 12.19
CA PHE A 265 -2.24 -8.89 13.16
C PHE A 265 -2.06 -9.52 14.54
N ILE A 266 -2.94 -10.46 14.95
CA ILE A 266 -2.74 -11.25 16.17
C ILE A 266 -1.50 -12.13 15.98
N SER A 267 -1.35 -12.81 14.84
CA SER A 267 -0.17 -13.63 14.53
C SER A 267 1.12 -12.81 14.54
N VAL A 268 1.09 -11.60 13.96
CA VAL A 268 2.19 -10.62 14.02
C VAL A 268 2.56 -10.33 15.47
N GLY A 269 1.57 -10.06 16.32
CA GLY A 269 1.78 -9.79 17.74
C GLY A 269 2.36 -10.98 18.49
N MET A 270 1.91 -12.20 18.20
CA MET A 270 2.40 -13.43 18.84
C MET A 270 3.89 -13.72 18.57
N LEU A 271 4.43 -13.23 17.46
CA LEU A 271 5.85 -13.38 17.13
C LEU A 271 6.75 -12.40 17.90
N ILE A 272 6.18 -11.41 18.60
CA ILE A 272 6.93 -10.43 19.37
C ILE A 272 7.26 -11.01 20.75
N ASP A 273 8.55 -11.10 21.06
CA ASP A 273 9.03 -11.32 22.41
C ASP A 273 9.11 -10.00 23.18
N PRO A 274 8.32 -9.80 24.26
CA PRO A 274 8.37 -8.58 25.05
C PRO A 274 9.75 -8.29 25.67
N SER A 275 10.55 -9.31 25.93
CA SER A 275 11.92 -9.15 26.45
C SER A 275 12.82 -8.45 25.43
N SER A 276 12.66 -8.77 24.16
CA SER A 276 13.38 -8.12 23.05
C SER A 276 13.10 -6.62 22.94
N LEU A 277 11.90 -6.15 23.34
CA LEU A 277 11.57 -4.73 23.34
C LEU A 277 12.45 -3.94 24.31
N SER A 278 12.78 -4.54 25.46
CA SER A 278 13.68 -3.92 26.45
C SER A 278 15.14 -3.95 26.01
N GLU A 279 15.53 -4.91 25.20
CA GLU A 279 16.88 -5.04 24.63
C GLU A 279 17.10 -4.04 23.49
N TYR A 280 16.12 -3.92 22.58
CA TYR A 280 16.25 -3.11 21.36
C TYR A 280 15.58 -1.73 21.44
N TRP A 281 15.28 -1.21 22.65
CA TRP A 281 14.56 0.07 22.80
C TRP A 281 15.26 1.25 22.10
N VAL A 282 16.60 1.27 22.07
CA VAL A 282 17.39 2.33 21.40
C VAL A 282 17.13 2.25 19.89
N SER A 283 17.18 1.05 19.30
CA SER A 283 16.91 0.83 17.87
C SER A 283 15.46 1.18 17.51
N ILE A 284 14.50 0.85 18.38
CA ILE A 284 13.08 1.19 18.20
C ILE A 284 12.89 2.71 18.18
N VAL A 285 13.50 3.44 19.13
CA VAL A 285 13.44 4.92 19.18
C VAL A 285 14.12 5.51 17.94
N TYR A 286 15.31 5.01 17.57
CA TYR A 286 16.06 5.47 16.41
C TYR A 286 15.25 5.28 15.12
N VAL A 287 14.74 4.09 14.86
CA VAL A 287 13.91 3.79 13.68
C VAL A 287 12.62 4.63 13.68
N SER A 288 11.97 4.79 14.84
CA SER A 288 10.77 5.65 14.95
C SER A 288 11.07 7.10 14.60
N LEU A 289 12.19 7.66 15.06
CA LEU A 289 12.61 9.01 14.71
C LEU A 289 12.94 9.14 13.23
N VAL A 290 13.62 8.15 12.65
CA VAL A 290 13.91 8.10 11.21
C VAL A 290 12.61 8.12 10.39
N ILE A 291 11.60 7.32 10.79
CA ILE A 291 10.29 7.32 10.13
C ILE A 291 9.65 8.71 10.21
N ILE A 292 9.54 9.28 11.41
CA ILE A 292 8.87 10.56 11.63
C ILE A 292 9.55 11.67 10.84
N ILE A 293 10.88 11.81 10.99
CA ILE A 293 11.64 12.88 10.34
C ILE A 293 11.67 12.69 8.83
N GLY A 294 11.91 11.46 8.37
CA GLY A 294 11.96 11.13 6.94
C GLY A 294 10.62 11.37 6.25
N MET A 295 9.51 10.91 6.84
CA MET A 295 8.17 11.12 6.28
C MET A 295 7.79 12.61 6.23
N ILE A 296 8.10 13.38 7.30
CA ILE A 296 7.87 14.83 7.29
C ILE A 296 8.71 15.50 6.19
N PHE A 297 9.98 15.15 6.08
CA PHE A 297 10.88 15.79 5.12
C PHE A 297 10.52 15.44 3.67
N PHE A 298 10.52 14.14 3.33
CA PHE A 298 10.27 13.70 1.96
C PHE A 298 8.81 13.91 1.54
N GLY A 299 7.86 13.76 2.48
CA GLY A 299 6.45 14.04 2.24
C GLY A 299 6.18 15.51 1.95
N THR A 300 6.75 16.44 2.76
CA THR A 300 6.61 17.87 2.51
C THR A 300 7.23 18.26 1.17
N LEU A 301 8.44 17.77 0.90
CA LEU A 301 9.17 18.04 -0.34
C LEU A 301 8.40 17.52 -1.56
N GLY A 302 7.96 16.28 -1.51
CA GLY A 302 7.25 15.64 -2.63
C GLY A 302 5.89 16.27 -2.91
N CYS A 303 5.11 16.56 -1.87
CA CYS A 303 3.82 17.23 -2.01
C CYS A 303 3.98 18.65 -2.58
N TRP A 304 4.99 19.39 -2.12
CA TRP A 304 5.27 20.73 -2.62
C TRP A 304 5.75 20.70 -4.08
N TRP A 305 6.63 19.79 -4.45
CA TRP A 305 7.04 19.59 -5.86
C TRP A 305 5.86 19.12 -6.74
N GLY A 306 4.97 18.33 -6.18
CA GLY A 306 3.75 17.88 -6.84
C GLY A 306 2.73 18.98 -7.12
N GLY A 307 2.86 20.14 -6.45
CA GLY A 307 2.01 21.30 -6.69
C GLY A 307 1.08 21.71 -5.54
N GLN A 308 1.16 21.06 -4.38
CA GLN A 308 0.42 21.52 -3.19
C GLN A 308 1.00 22.83 -2.62
N THR A 309 0.20 23.54 -1.83
CA THR A 309 0.71 24.65 -1.01
C THR A 309 1.64 24.11 0.08
N MET A 310 2.51 24.97 0.65
CA MET A 310 3.40 24.56 1.73
C MET A 310 2.59 24.08 2.97
N ARG A 311 1.49 24.77 3.29
CA ARG A 311 0.58 24.38 4.38
C ARG A 311 0.00 22.98 4.15
N ASP A 312 -0.53 22.72 2.96
CA ASP A 312 -1.14 21.44 2.62
C ASP A 312 -0.11 20.32 2.55
N SER A 313 1.11 20.61 2.04
CA SER A 313 2.22 19.65 2.01
C SER A 313 2.64 19.23 3.41
N MET A 314 2.71 20.17 4.36
CA MET A 314 3.01 19.84 5.74
C MET A 314 1.87 19.08 6.43
N LEU A 315 0.60 19.45 6.19
CA LEU A 315 -0.54 18.69 6.73
C LEU A 315 -0.54 17.24 6.20
N THR A 316 -0.26 17.05 4.91
CA THR A 316 -0.13 15.72 4.31
C THR A 316 1.01 14.92 4.96
N SER A 317 2.21 15.48 4.99
CA SER A 317 3.40 14.76 5.49
C SER A 317 3.33 14.45 6.98
N PHE A 318 2.78 15.35 7.79
CA PHE A 318 2.57 15.13 9.23
C PHE A 318 1.49 14.08 9.52
N SER A 319 0.58 13.81 8.60
CA SER A 319 -0.36 12.70 8.72
C SER A 319 0.26 11.35 8.33
N PHE A 320 1.40 11.32 7.62
CA PHE A 320 2.07 10.12 7.10
C PHE A 320 3.19 9.59 8.02
N VAL A 321 3.40 10.15 9.20
CA VAL A 321 4.54 9.87 10.10
C VAL A 321 4.55 8.48 10.74
N GLN A 322 3.86 7.51 10.18
CA GLN A 322 3.75 6.14 10.65
C GLN A 322 3.92 5.16 9.50
N ILE A 323 4.31 3.92 9.82
CA ILE A 323 4.39 2.83 8.85
C ILE A 323 3.15 1.95 8.93
N GLY A 324 2.70 1.49 7.75
CA GLY A 324 1.46 0.78 7.57
C GLY A 324 1.55 -0.73 7.66
N GLU A 325 0.42 -1.37 7.36
CA GLU A 325 0.27 -2.82 7.32
C GLU A 325 1.18 -3.51 6.31
N PHE A 326 1.52 -2.86 5.21
CA PHE A 326 2.46 -3.40 4.22
C PHE A 326 3.85 -3.65 4.81
N SER A 327 4.28 -2.87 5.80
CA SER A 327 5.55 -3.09 6.50
C SER A 327 5.58 -4.45 7.19
N PHE A 328 4.46 -4.86 7.81
CA PHE A 328 4.34 -6.18 8.43
C PHE A 328 4.26 -7.30 7.39
N ILE A 329 3.61 -7.07 6.27
CA ILE A 329 3.52 -8.02 5.17
C ILE A 329 4.90 -8.25 4.54
N ILE A 330 5.68 -7.18 4.32
CA ILE A 330 7.07 -7.26 3.85
C ILE A 330 7.96 -7.99 4.87
N ALA A 331 7.78 -7.72 6.18
CA ALA A 331 8.50 -8.41 7.23
C ALA A 331 8.14 -9.91 7.28
N SER A 332 6.86 -10.25 7.19
CA SER A 332 6.38 -11.64 7.10
C SER A 332 6.93 -12.35 5.86
N LEU A 333 6.93 -11.68 4.71
CA LEU A 333 7.52 -12.20 3.47
C LEU A 333 9.00 -12.51 3.65
N GLY A 334 9.80 -11.60 4.20
CA GLY A 334 11.22 -11.82 4.45
C GLY A 334 11.49 -12.96 5.45
N THR A 335 10.63 -13.08 6.46
CA THR A 335 10.69 -14.18 7.43
C THR A 335 10.32 -15.52 6.79
N SER A 336 9.28 -15.58 5.96
CA SER A 336 8.85 -16.81 5.27
C SER A 336 9.90 -17.31 4.28
N LEU A 337 10.61 -16.39 3.63
CA LEU A 337 11.73 -16.69 2.73
C LEU A 337 13.03 -17.05 3.48
N GLY A 338 13.07 -16.90 4.81
CA GLY A 338 14.23 -17.23 5.64
C GLY A 338 15.42 -16.26 5.46
N VAL A 339 15.19 -15.05 4.90
CA VAL A 339 16.24 -14.06 4.62
C VAL A 339 16.27 -12.91 5.60
N LEU A 340 15.17 -12.67 6.33
CA LEU A 340 15.08 -11.55 7.26
C LEU A 340 15.77 -11.88 8.57
N ASN A 341 16.67 -10.97 9.02
CA ASN A 341 17.26 -11.05 10.34
C ASN A 341 16.15 -10.97 11.41
N PRO A 342 16.07 -11.95 12.35
CA PRO A 342 14.99 -12.03 13.34
C PRO A 342 14.82 -10.76 14.19
N VAL A 343 15.88 -9.99 14.39
CA VAL A 343 15.87 -8.73 15.17
C VAL A 343 15.06 -7.62 14.50
N ILE A 344 14.98 -7.59 13.17
CA ILE A 344 14.29 -6.53 12.43
C ILE A 344 12.80 -6.54 12.70
N TYR A 345 12.19 -7.75 12.76
CA TYR A 345 10.74 -7.89 12.89
C TYR A 345 10.16 -7.22 14.16
N PRO A 346 10.68 -7.51 15.39
CA PRO A 346 10.22 -6.84 16.60
C PRO A 346 10.43 -5.32 16.58
N ILE A 347 11.57 -4.86 16.04
CA ILE A 347 11.88 -3.42 15.95
C ILE A 347 10.86 -2.71 15.07
N ILE A 348 10.54 -3.25 13.89
CA ILE A 348 9.58 -2.65 12.96
C ILE A 348 8.17 -2.61 13.56
N VAL A 349 7.73 -3.72 14.19
CA VAL A 349 6.40 -3.75 14.79
C VAL A 349 6.30 -2.76 15.94
N ALA A 350 7.29 -2.70 16.83
CA ALA A 350 7.31 -1.74 17.94
C ALA A 350 7.38 -0.30 17.45
N SER A 351 8.20 -0.02 16.42
CA SER A 351 8.29 1.33 15.81
C SER A 351 6.98 1.73 15.15
N SER A 352 6.27 0.80 14.49
CA SER A 352 4.96 1.06 13.93
C SER A 352 3.92 1.39 15.00
N VAL A 353 3.89 0.63 16.10
CA VAL A 353 3.01 0.91 17.24
C VAL A 353 3.30 2.30 17.81
N ALA A 354 4.57 2.62 18.06
CA ALA A 354 5.00 3.90 18.60
C ALA A 354 4.62 5.07 17.67
N THR A 355 4.96 4.98 16.39
CA THR A 355 4.67 6.03 15.41
C THR A 355 3.18 6.21 15.17
N THR A 356 2.42 5.12 15.13
CA THR A 356 0.95 5.17 15.03
C THR A 356 0.33 5.87 16.23
N PHE A 357 0.77 5.55 17.44
CA PHE A 357 0.30 6.21 18.66
C PHE A 357 0.61 7.71 18.65
N LEU A 358 1.77 8.10 18.15
CA LEU A 358 2.22 9.49 18.08
C LEU A 358 1.55 10.30 16.96
N THR A 359 1.08 9.65 15.88
CA THR A 359 0.54 10.32 14.69
C THR A 359 -0.51 11.40 14.97
N PRO A 360 -1.56 11.19 15.79
CA PRO A 360 -2.56 12.23 16.06
C PRO A 360 -1.98 13.46 16.77
N TYR A 361 -0.94 13.28 17.55
CA TYR A 361 -0.25 14.39 18.27
C TYR A 361 0.67 15.15 17.32
N ILE A 362 1.45 14.44 16.51
CA ILE A 362 2.36 15.03 15.52
C ILE A 362 1.55 15.80 14.48
N MET A 363 0.43 15.28 14.02
CA MET A 363 -0.45 15.94 13.06
C MET A 363 -0.95 17.31 13.56
N LYS A 364 -1.24 17.45 14.87
CA LYS A 364 -1.63 18.73 15.48
C LYS A 364 -0.49 19.76 15.45
N ALA A 365 0.75 19.32 15.38
CA ALA A 365 1.92 20.20 15.27
C ALA A 365 2.16 20.73 13.85
N ALA A 366 1.49 20.21 12.81
CA ALA A 366 1.69 20.61 11.42
C ALA A 366 1.48 22.12 11.20
N VAL A 367 0.38 22.68 11.70
CA VAL A 367 0.07 24.11 11.53
C VAL A 367 1.00 25.01 12.31
N PRO A 368 1.31 24.77 13.61
CA PRO A 368 2.36 25.49 14.31
C PRO A 368 3.72 25.43 13.62
N CYS A 369 4.15 24.25 13.16
CA CYS A 369 5.41 24.09 12.42
C CYS A 369 5.41 24.87 11.10
N TYR A 370 4.30 24.87 10.34
CA TYR A 370 4.16 25.70 9.15
C TYR A 370 4.33 27.18 9.47
N ARG A 371 3.66 27.69 10.51
CA ARG A 371 3.78 29.09 10.91
C ARG A 371 5.22 29.45 11.33
N PHE A 372 5.86 28.57 12.08
CA PHE A 372 7.26 28.74 12.46
C PHE A 372 8.17 28.79 11.23
N LEU A 373 8.02 27.84 10.31
CA LEU A 373 8.78 27.80 9.04
C LEU A 373 8.58 29.09 8.25
N TYR A 374 7.33 29.53 8.08
CA TYR A 374 7.00 30.73 7.32
C TYR A 374 7.62 32.00 7.93
N HIS A 375 7.58 32.14 9.26
CA HIS A 375 8.17 33.29 9.94
C HIS A 375 9.70 33.33 9.87
N HIS A 376 10.38 32.19 9.86
CA HIS A 376 11.85 32.10 9.81
C HIS A 376 12.39 31.88 8.39
N ALA A 377 11.52 31.71 7.40
CA ALA A 377 11.92 31.53 6.02
C ALA A 377 12.56 32.82 5.44
N SER A 378 13.53 32.62 4.54
CA SER A 378 14.11 33.74 3.76
C SER A 378 13.02 34.41 2.91
N GLU A 379 13.23 35.70 2.57
CA GLU A 379 12.29 36.44 1.71
C GLU A 379 12.02 35.71 0.38
N SER A 380 13.05 35.13 -0.23
CA SER A 380 12.93 34.35 -1.45
C SER A 380 12.03 33.11 -1.28
N LEU A 381 12.10 32.41 -0.13
CA LEU A 381 11.26 31.26 0.15
C LEU A 381 9.82 31.68 0.45
N ARG A 382 9.62 32.77 1.21
CA ARG A 382 8.27 33.33 1.46
C ARG A 382 7.58 33.71 0.16
N ALA A 383 8.28 34.44 -0.73
CA ALA A 383 7.73 34.82 -2.03
C ALA A 383 7.30 33.60 -2.86
N LYS A 384 8.06 32.49 -2.82
CA LYS A 384 7.67 31.24 -3.49
C LYS A 384 6.45 30.57 -2.85
N ILE A 385 6.34 30.61 -1.52
CA ILE A 385 5.18 30.08 -0.80
C ILE A 385 3.92 30.88 -1.19
N ASP A 386 4.00 32.22 -1.10
CA ASP A 386 2.88 33.11 -1.40
C ASP A 386 2.45 33.00 -2.85
N GLN A 387 3.40 32.96 -3.79
CA GLN A 387 3.12 32.75 -5.21
C GLN A 387 2.38 31.41 -5.46
N ARG A 388 2.80 30.34 -4.76
CA ARG A 388 2.15 29.04 -4.91
C ARG A 388 0.75 29.04 -4.31
N GLU A 389 0.53 29.69 -3.18
CA GLU A 389 -0.80 29.83 -2.59
C GLU A 389 -1.76 30.58 -3.49
N GLN A 390 -1.29 31.67 -4.13
CA GLN A 390 -2.07 32.42 -5.12
C GLN A 390 -2.41 31.55 -6.34
N GLN A 391 -1.43 30.85 -6.92
CA GLN A 391 -1.66 29.98 -8.09
C GLN A 391 -2.71 28.90 -7.80
N VAL A 392 -2.66 28.29 -6.61
CA VAL A 392 -3.61 27.26 -6.24
C VAL A 392 -5.00 27.85 -5.98
N ALA A 393 -5.09 29.01 -5.35
CA ALA A 393 -6.35 29.72 -5.13
C ALA A 393 -7.01 30.16 -6.45
N GLU A 394 -6.22 30.67 -7.42
CA GLU A 394 -6.70 31.02 -8.75
C GLU A 394 -7.24 29.82 -9.52
N ALA A 395 -6.49 28.69 -9.51
CA ALA A 395 -6.91 27.46 -10.15
C ALA A 395 -8.23 26.88 -9.57
N GLU A 396 -8.43 27.02 -8.25
CA GLU A 396 -9.68 26.63 -7.59
C GLU A 396 -10.83 27.56 -7.95
N ALA A 397 -10.59 28.86 -7.98
CA ALA A 397 -11.59 29.84 -8.39
C ALA A 397 -12.03 29.64 -9.84
N GLU A 398 -11.10 29.26 -10.72
CA GLU A 398 -11.39 28.92 -12.11
C GLU A 398 -12.20 27.64 -12.25
N ALA A 399 -11.84 26.60 -11.49
CA ALA A 399 -12.57 25.33 -11.46
C ALA A 399 -13.99 25.45 -10.85
N ALA A 400 -14.21 26.41 -9.97
CA ALA A 400 -15.51 26.68 -9.33
C ALA A 400 -16.46 27.51 -10.21
N LYS A 401 -15.97 28.13 -11.28
CA LYS A 401 -16.83 28.89 -12.24
C LYS A 401 -17.77 27.90 -12.92
N PRO A 402 -19.10 28.13 -12.90
CA PRO A 402 -20.04 27.28 -13.62
C PRO A 402 -19.69 27.31 -15.11
N SER A 403 -19.38 26.13 -15.68
CA SER A 403 -19.11 26.01 -17.12
C SER A 403 -20.37 26.39 -17.88
N SER A 404 -20.39 27.60 -18.46
CA SER A 404 -21.47 28.07 -19.31
C SER A 404 -21.53 27.36 -20.67
N ASP A 405 -20.68 26.35 -20.85
CA ASP A 405 -20.52 25.70 -22.15
C ASP A 405 -21.03 24.25 -22.08
N LYS A 406 -22.30 24.05 -22.48
CA LYS A 406 -22.90 22.74 -22.72
C LYS A 406 -22.10 21.88 -23.73
N ASN A 407 -21.22 22.50 -24.52
CA ASN A 407 -20.38 21.85 -25.52
C ASN A 407 -19.17 21.12 -24.87
N SER A 408 -18.69 21.55 -23.69
CA SER A 408 -17.54 20.93 -23.03
C SER A 408 -17.84 19.50 -22.50
N LEU A 409 -19.08 19.23 -22.12
CA LEU A 409 -19.53 17.88 -21.72
C LEU A 409 -19.60 16.94 -22.93
N ALA A 410 -20.04 17.43 -24.07
CA ALA A 410 -20.08 16.67 -25.33
C ALA A 410 -18.66 16.38 -25.86
N ASP A 411 -17.72 17.32 -25.71
CA ASP A 411 -16.31 17.12 -26.07
C ASP A 411 -15.56 16.21 -25.13
N ARG A 412 -15.82 16.27 -23.81
CA ARG A 412 -15.29 15.30 -22.85
C ARG A 412 -15.83 13.90 -23.11
N ALA A 413 -17.11 13.76 -23.47
CA ALA A 413 -17.70 12.48 -23.89
C ALA A 413 -17.11 11.99 -25.22
N ARG A 414 -16.88 12.87 -26.22
CA ARG A 414 -16.20 12.55 -27.47
C ARG A 414 -14.72 12.16 -27.25
N HIS A 415 -13.99 12.81 -26.34
CA HIS A 415 -12.62 12.42 -25.97
C HIS A 415 -12.57 11.08 -25.26
N ALA A 416 -13.52 10.79 -24.37
CA ALA A 416 -13.63 9.48 -23.70
C ALA A 416 -13.95 8.36 -24.71
N VAL A 417 -14.88 8.61 -25.65
CA VAL A 417 -15.22 7.66 -26.72
C VAL A 417 -14.04 7.46 -27.69
N ARG A 418 -13.30 8.52 -28.02
CA ARG A 418 -12.12 8.46 -28.89
C ARG A 418 -10.98 7.66 -28.25
N ASN A 419 -10.74 7.82 -26.96
CA ASN A 419 -9.75 7.01 -26.24
C ASN A 419 -10.15 5.53 -26.16
N THR A 420 -11.44 5.23 -26.01
CA THR A 420 -11.96 3.85 -26.11
C THR A 420 -11.77 3.25 -27.50
N PHE A 421 -11.86 4.08 -28.55
CA PHE A 421 -11.64 3.67 -29.94
C PHE A 421 -10.16 3.39 -30.24
N ILE A 422 -9.24 4.20 -29.66
CA ILE A 422 -7.78 4.00 -29.77
C ILE A 422 -7.36 2.70 -29.05
N THR A 423 -7.93 2.40 -27.88
CA THR A 423 -7.67 1.15 -27.15
C THR A 423 -8.16 -0.07 -27.96
N LYS A 424 -9.35 0.02 -28.60
CA LYS A 424 -9.83 -1.02 -29.50
C LYS A 424 -8.94 -1.21 -30.75
N HIS A 425 -8.39 -0.11 -31.27
CA HIS A 425 -7.52 -0.17 -32.46
C HIS A 425 -6.15 -0.78 -32.14
N LEU A 426 -5.59 -0.48 -30.96
CA LEU A 426 -4.35 -1.09 -30.47
C LEU A 426 -4.52 -2.59 -30.21
N VAL A 427 -5.63 -3.02 -29.61
CA VAL A 427 -5.94 -4.43 -29.40
C VAL A 427 -6.12 -5.17 -30.74
N ASN A 428 -6.80 -4.55 -31.73
CA ASN A 428 -6.94 -5.15 -33.04
C ASN A 428 -5.63 -5.22 -33.83
N LEU A 429 -4.73 -4.25 -33.67
CA LEU A 429 -3.39 -4.28 -34.27
C LEU A 429 -2.52 -5.40 -33.64
N PHE A 430 -2.63 -5.60 -32.34
CA PHE A 430 -1.90 -6.65 -31.61
C PHE A 430 -2.38 -8.05 -32.02
N ILE A 431 -3.70 -8.26 -32.14
CA ILE A 431 -4.28 -9.53 -32.62
C ILE A 431 -3.89 -9.81 -34.07
N LYS A 432 -3.85 -8.77 -34.92
CA LYS A 432 -3.46 -8.91 -36.32
C LYS A 432 -1.98 -9.24 -36.49
N ASN A 433 -1.10 -8.74 -35.63
CA ASN A 433 0.32 -9.09 -35.63
C ASN A 433 0.58 -10.51 -35.08
N MET A 434 -0.20 -10.98 -34.11
CA MET A 434 -0.09 -12.36 -33.64
C MET A 434 -0.52 -13.38 -34.69
N SER A 435 -1.60 -13.14 -35.45
CA SER A 435 -2.02 -14.01 -36.53
C SER A 435 -1.08 -14.03 -37.72
N ALA A 436 -0.33 -12.95 -37.95
CA ALA A 436 0.71 -12.91 -39.01
C ALA A 436 1.98 -13.72 -38.65
N HIS A 437 2.25 -13.86 -37.34
CA HIS A 437 3.42 -14.62 -36.86
C HIS A 437 3.18 -16.16 -36.89
N ASP A 438 1.91 -16.58 -36.76
CA ASP A 438 1.52 -18.00 -36.83
C ASP A 438 1.52 -18.52 -38.30
N GLU A 439 1.38 -17.64 -39.29
CA GLU A 439 1.45 -18.03 -40.73
C GLU A 439 2.89 -18.16 -41.26
N GLU A 440 3.89 -17.51 -40.62
CA GLU A 440 5.30 -17.62 -41.04
C GLU A 440 6.05 -18.85 -40.45
N HIS A 441 5.49 -19.54 -39.46
CA HIS A 441 6.07 -20.74 -38.85
C HIS A 441 5.34 -22.04 -39.16
N GLY A 442 4.36 -22.00 -40.07
CA GLY A 442 3.54 -23.13 -40.49
C GLY A 442 3.80 -23.63 -41.93
N SER A 443 4.95 -23.27 -42.54
CA SER A 443 5.35 -23.81 -43.87
C SER A 443 6.71 -24.49 -43.84
#